data_5e45c150edc873b67d895114af691bb2
#
_entry.id   5e45c150edc873b67d895114af691bb2
#
_cell.length_a   1.000
_cell.length_b   1.000
_cell.length_c   1.000
_cell.angle_alpha   90.00
_cell.angle_beta   90.00
_cell.angle_gamma   90.00
#
_symmetry.space_group_name_H-M   'P 1'
#
loop_
_entity.id
_entity.type
_entity.pdbx_description
1 polymer ?
#
loop_
_entity_poly.entity_id
_entity_poly.type
_entity_poly.pdbx_seq_one_letter_code
_entity_poly.pdbx_strand_id
1 'polypeptide(L)' 'MPRYFFTIHGRTQVVDDPVGTDLPDAAAALSYADHTIRELRKKSDYNDLALMMMITDETQQTVLSLPFFPGQ' A
#
# COMPACT_ATOMS: atom_id res chain seq x y z
N MET A 1 -7.36 -13.65 -12.11
CA MET A 1 -6.30 -13.14 -11.23
C MET A 1 -6.92 -12.55 -9.97
N PRO A 2 -6.30 -12.76 -8.82
CA PRO A 2 -6.84 -12.16 -7.60
C PRO A 2 -6.75 -10.65 -7.62
N ARG A 3 -7.63 -10.02 -6.86
CA ARG A 3 -7.66 -8.57 -6.74
C ARG A 3 -7.09 -8.16 -5.38
N TYR A 4 -6.17 -7.23 -5.40
CA TYR A 4 -5.52 -6.71 -4.20
C TYR A 4 -5.90 -5.25 -3.99
N PHE A 5 -6.03 -4.86 -2.72
CA PHE A 5 -6.42 -3.52 -2.34
C PHE A 5 -5.29 -2.89 -1.52
N PHE A 6 -4.94 -1.66 -1.84
CA PHE A 6 -3.78 -0.97 -1.29
C PHE A 6 -4.24 0.24 -0.49
N THR A 7 -4.32 0.08 0.82
CA THR A 7 -4.81 1.11 1.74
C THR A 7 -3.62 1.76 2.43
N ILE A 8 -3.66 3.10 2.55
CA ILE A 8 -2.57 3.85 3.18
C ILE A 8 -3.06 4.35 4.53
N HIS A 9 -2.29 4.10 5.58
CA HIS A 9 -2.61 4.53 6.93
C HIS A 9 -1.46 5.38 7.48
N GLY A 10 -1.79 6.56 7.99
CA GLY A 10 -0.85 7.44 8.64
C GLY A 10 -1.41 7.89 9.98
N ARG A 11 -0.75 8.86 10.62
CA ARG A 11 -1.20 9.39 11.90
C ARG A 11 -2.56 10.06 11.80
N THR A 12 -2.75 10.83 10.74
CA THR A 12 -3.94 11.68 10.61
C THR A 12 -4.69 11.42 9.32
N GLN A 13 -4.24 10.47 8.52
CA GLN A 13 -4.89 10.22 7.24
C GLN A 13 -5.04 8.74 6.97
N VAL A 14 -6.11 8.41 6.26
CA VAL A 14 -6.36 7.07 5.74
C VAL A 14 -6.82 7.25 4.30
N VAL A 15 -6.16 6.55 3.39
CA VAL A 15 -6.53 6.58 1.97
C VAL A 15 -6.99 5.19 1.59
N ASP A 16 -8.27 5.06 1.29
CA ASP A 16 -8.85 3.78 0.90
C ASP A 16 -8.66 3.53 -0.58
N ASP A 17 -8.69 2.25 -0.95
CA ASP A 17 -8.65 1.81 -2.33
C ASP A 17 -9.90 0.97 -2.61
N PRO A 18 -11.00 1.60 -3.00
CA PRO A 18 -12.26 0.88 -3.21
C PRO A 18 -12.29 0.01 -4.46
N VAL A 19 -11.38 0.22 -5.39
CA VAL A 19 -11.38 -0.47 -6.68
C VAL A 19 -10.43 -1.68 -6.70
N GLY A 20 -9.23 -1.51 -6.17
CA GLY A 20 -8.23 -2.56 -6.18
C GLY A 20 -7.56 -2.72 -7.54
N THR A 21 -6.64 -3.67 -7.60
CA THR A 21 -5.86 -3.97 -8.80
C THR A 21 -5.73 -5.48 -8.94
N ASP A 22 -5.98 -6.00 -10.15
CA ASP A 22 -5.80 -7.41 -10.43
C ASP A 22 -4.33 -7.73 -10.66
N LEU A 23 -3.80 -8.65 -9.88
CA LEU A 23 -2.39 -9.04 -9.96
C LEU A 23 -2.30 -10.55 -9.81
N PRO A 24 -1.30 -11.19 -10.42
CA PRO A 24 -1.24 -12.66 -10.44
C PRO A 24 -0.96 -13.30 -9.08
N ASP A 25 -0.19 -12.63 -8.22
CA ASP A 25 0.17 -13.21 -6.92
C ASP A 25 0.65 -12.14 -5.96
N ALA A 26 1.00 -12.57 -4.74
CA ALA A 26 1.45 -11.65 -3.70
C ALA A 26 2.78 -10.98 -4.04
N ALA A 27 3.65 -11.67 -4.78
CA ALA A 27 4.92 -11.08 -5.20
C ALA A 27 4.71 -9.90 -6.13
N ALA A 28 3.74 -10.02 -7.05
CA ALA A 28 3.38 -8.91 -7.94
C ALA A 28 2.74 -7.77 -7.14
N ALA A 29 1.96 -8.10 -6.12
CA ALA A 29 1.35 -7.09 -5.25
C ALA A 29 2.43 -6.32 -4.49
N LEU A 30 3.45 -7.00 -4.00
CA LEU A 30 4.58 -6.36 -3.32
C LEU A 30 5.31 -5.40 -4.25
N SER A 31 5.60 -5.83 -5.47
CA SER A 31 6.28 -4.97 -6.45
C SER A 31 5.47 -3.75 -6.80
N TYR A 32 4.16 -3.93 -6.97
CA TYR A 32 3.24 -2.83 -7.24
C TYR A 32 3.22 -1.83 -6.09
N ALA A 33 3.14 -2.34 -4.86
CA ALA A 33 3.11 -1.49 -3.68
C ALA A 33 4.40 -0.70 -3.52
N ASP A 34 5.54 -1.35 -3.72
CA ASP A 34 6.84 -0.71 -3.61
C ASP A 34 6.97 0.43 -4.61
N HIS A 35 6.57 0.18 -5.85
CA HIS A 35 6.60 1.21 -6.90
C HIS A 35 5.67 2.39 -6.53
N THR A 36 4.47 2.08 -6.07
CA THR A 36 3.50 3.10 -5.70
C THR A 36 4.01 3.96 -4.54
N ILE A 37 4.60 3.31 -3.52
CA ILE A 37 5.18 4.03 -2.39
C ILE A 37 6.26 4.99 -2.85
N ARG A 38 7.15 4.55 -3.73
CA ARG A 38 8.23 5.39 -4.25
C ARG A 38 7.69 6.61 -4.98
N GLU A 39 6.62 6.43 -5.76
CA GLU A 39 6.01 7.54 -6.48
C GLU A 39 5.32 8.52 -5.53
N LEU A 40 4.63 8.01 -4.53
CA LEU A 40 3.95 8.86 -3.56
C LEU A 40 4.91 9.63 -2.66
N ARG A 41 6.05 9.05 -2.33
CA ARG A 41 7.06 9.71 -1.50
C ARG A 41 7.60 10.99 -2.13
N LYS A 42 7.46 11.15 -3.43
CA LYS A 42 7.88 12.36 -4.13
C LYS A 42 6.92 13.52 -3.88
N LYS A 43 5.75 13.24 -3.32
CA LYS A 43 4.73 14.26 -3.05
C LYS A 43 4.83 14.71 -1.60
N SER A 44 4.64 16.01 -1.38
CA SER A 44 4.75 16.58 -0.04
C SER A 44 3.68 16.09 0.92
N ASP A 45 2.54 15.63 0.40
CA ASP A 45 1.44 15.14 1.22
C ASP A 45 1.75 13.80 1.90
N TYR A 46 2.81 13.12 1.47
CA TYR A 46 3.15 11.79 1.95
C TYR A 46 4.50 11.78 2.65
N ASN A 47 4.70 12.72 3.58
CA ASN A 47 5.95 12.83 4.31
C ASN A 47 5.83 12.43 5.80
N ASP A 48 4.70 11.85 6.20
CA ASP A 48 4.50 11.34 7.54
C ASP A 48 5.29 10.04 7.71
N LEU A 49 6.18 9.99 8.70
CA LEU A 49 7.01 8.82 8.94
C LEU A 49 6.21 7.62 9.43
N ALA A 50 4.97 7.84 9.87
CA ALA A 50 4.10 6.77 10.32
C ALA A 50 3.31 6.11 9.19
N LEU A 51 3.46 6.59 7.95
CA LEU A 51 2.71 6.05 6.83
C LEU A 51 3.04 4.59 6.57
N MET A 52 1.99 3.80 6.39
CA MET A 52 2.09 2.38 6.08
C MET A 52 1.14 2.08 4.93
N MET A 53 1.57 1.20 4.03
CA MET A 53 0.67 0.68 3.02
C MET A 53 0.29 -0.75 3.40
N MET A 54 -1.01 -0.99 3.50
CA MET A 54 -1.54 -2.32 3.81
C MET A 54 -2.16 -2.91 2.56
N ILE A 55 -1.74 -4.12 2.24
CA ILE A 55 -2.25 -4.85 1.07
C ILE A 55 -3.20 -5.91 1.58
N THR A 56 -4.44 -5.84 1.13
CA THR A 56 -5.45 -6.86 1.47
C THR A 56 -5.91 -7.55 0.21
N ASP A 57 -6.42 -8.77 0.36
CA ASP A 57 -6.96 -9.54 -0.75
C ASP A 57 -8.48 -9.40 -0.83
N GLU A 58 -9.11 -10.16 -1.72
CA GLU A 58 -10.55 -10.10 -1.94
C GLU A 58 -11.36 -10.53 -0.73
N THR A 59 -10.75 -11.29 0.19
CA THR A 59 -11.41 -11.74 1.41
C THR A 59 -11.17 -10.78 2.57
N GLN A 60 -10.52 -9.64 2.30
CA GLN A 60 -10.18 -8.60 3.27
C GLN A 60 -9.12 -9.04 4.28
N GLN A 61 -8.36 -10.08 3.94
CA GLN A 61 -7.24 -10.50 4.76
C GLN A 61 -6.00 -9.70 4.39
N THR A 62 -5.25 -9.25 5.39
CA THR A 62 -4.01 -8.54 5.16
C THR A 62 -2.95 -9.51 4.65
N VAL A 63 -2.43 -9.22 3.47
CA VAL A 63 -1.38 -10.03 2.85
C VAL A 63 -0.01 -9.52 3.28
N LEU A 64 0.18 -8.20 3.22
CA LEU A 64 1.45 -7.56 3.55
C LEU A 64 1.20 -6.17 4.10
N SER A 65 2.17 -5.65 4.87
CA SER A 65 2.20 -4.26 5.30
C SER A 65 3.60 -3.72 5.02
N LEU A 66 3.68 -2.54 4.42
CA LEU A 66 4.95 -1.93 4.04
C LEU A 66 5.03 -0.51 4.59
N PRO A 67 6.15 -0.14 5.26
CA PRO A 67 6.34 1.24 5.65
C PRO A 67 6.73 2.09 4.44
N PHE A 68 6.29 3.37 4.44
CA PHE A 68 6.72 4.31 3.42
C PHE A 68 8.20 4.67 3.59
N PHE A 69 8.65 4.70 4.84
CA PHE A 69 10.03 5.09 5.18
C PHE A 69 10.67 3.99 6.01
N PRO A 70 11.15 2.92 5.34
CA PRO A 70 11.77 1.80 6.07
C PRO A 70 13.06 2.26 6.72
N GLY A 71 13.37 1.64 7.86
CA GLY A 71 14.59 1.95 8.59
C GLY A 71 14.48 3.11 9.56
N GLN A 72 13.28 3.62 9.78
CA GLN A 72 13.02 4.71 10.74
C GLN A 72 12.74 4.19 12.12
#